data_5dec69fb6ae10a24de87d4bec236db6d
#
_entry.id   5dec69fb6ae10a24de87d4bec236db6d
#
_cell.length_a   1.000
_cell.length_b   1.000
_cell.length_c   1.000
_cell.angle_alpha   90.00
_cell.angle_beta   90.00
_cell.angle_gamma   90.00
#
_symmetry.space_group_name_H-M   'P 1'
#
loop_
_entity.id
_entity.type
_entity.pdbx_description
1 polymer ?
#
loop_
_entity_poly.entity_id
_entity_poly.type
_entity_poly.pdbx_seq_one_letter_code
_entity_poly.pdbx_strand_id
1 'polypeptide(L)'
;MPRDQVFISYSHKDKKWLEKLQTMLKPLVRNRTISVWDDTTIPVGGKWKEQIDGALAVAKVAVLLVSPNFLESDFIAKHELPPILDAAAQDGLIIFWVYVSSCVYQATEIKNYQAAHDISKPLDSLTPAKRNAVLAAVCRKIEAAANPQ
;
A
#
# COMPACT_ATOMS: atom_id res chain seq x y z
N MET A 1 -18.56 -8.76 7.86
CA MET A 1 -17.60 -7.93 8.60
C MET A 1 -17.35 -6.64 7.86
N PRO A 2 -17.38 -5.50 8.53
CA PRO A 2 -17.05 -4.25 7.88
C PRO A 2 -15.59 -4.26 7.43
N ARG A 3 -15.34 -3.57 6.33
CA ARG A 3 -13.97 -3.39 5.84
C ARG A 3 -13.37 -2.18 6.53
N ASP A 4 -12.27 -2.35 7.24
CA ASP A 4 -11.63 -1.26 7.99
C ASP A 4 -10.10 -1.35 7.97
N GLN A 5 -9.54 -2.36 7.32
CA GLN A 5 -8.10 -2.62 7.35
C GLN A 5 -7.41 -1.97 6.15
N VAL A 6 -6.18 -1.54 6.38
CA VAL A 6 -5.29 -1.05 5.33
C VAL A 6 -4.33 -2.19 4.94
N PHE A 7 -4.34 -2.54 3.67
CA PHE A 7 -3.47 -3.57 3.12
C PHE A 7 -2.29 -2.88 2.43
N ILE A 8 -1.06 -3.26 2.78
CA ILE A 8 0.13 -2.68 2.14
C ILE A 8 0.81 -3.75 1.29
N SER A 9 0.95 -3.47 0.00
CA SER A 9 1.69 -4.32 -0.94
C SER A 9 3.02 -3.66 -1.31
N TYR A 10 4.10 -4.40 -1.20
CA TYR A 10 5.43 -3.87 -1.44
C TYR A 10 6.38 -5.00 -1.82
N SER A 11 7.48 -4.67 -2.54
CA SER A 11 8.57 -5.62 -2.78
C SER A 11 9.44 -5.73 -1.53
N HIS A 12 9.86 -6.95 -1.17
CA HIS A 12 10.75 -7.16 -0.03
C HIS A 12 12.08 -6.42 -0.17
N LYS A 13 12.49 -6.10 -1.39
CA LYS A 13 13.68 -5.27 -1.64
C LYS A 13 13.48 -3.83 -1.19
N ASP A 14 12.24 -3.39 -0.99
CA ASP A 14 11.89 -2.05 -0.55
C ASP A 14 11.45 -2.01 0.91
N LYS A 15 11.89 -2.95 1.71
CA LYS A 15 11.47 -3.06 3.12
C LYS A 15 11.69 -1.76 3.91
N LYS A 16 12.76 -1.03 3.62
CA LYS A 16 13.02 0.23 4.33
C LYS A 16 11.92 1.27 4.07
N TRP A 17 11.29 1.23 2.88
CA TRP A 17 10.18 2.13 2.57
C TRP A 17 8.92 1.73 3.31
N LEU A 18 8.67 0.42 3.43
CA LEU A 18 7.60 -0.08 4.28
C LEU A 18 7.80 0.39 5.72
N GLU A 19 9.00 0.27 6.26
CA GLU A 19 9.30 0.68 7.63
C GLU A 19 9.09 2.17 7.84
N LYS A 20 9.45 3.02 6.87
CA LYS A 20 9.19 4.46 6.93
C LYS A 20 7.69 4.74 6.99
N LEU A 21 6.91 4.07 6.15
CA LEU A 21 5.46 4.23 6.15
C LEU A 21 4.85 3.71 7.47
N GLN A 22 5.28 2.55 7.94
CA GLN A 22 4.81 1.99 9.21
C GLN A 22 5.10 2.93 10.38
N THR A 23 6.28 3.55 10.41
CA THR A 23 6.64 4.51 11.44
C THR A 23 5.67 5.69 11.44
N MET A 24 5.35 6.21 10.27
CA MET A 24 4.41 7.32 10.14
C MET A 24 2.97 6.93 10.50
N LEU A 25 2.58 5.69 10.21
CA LEU A 25 1.23 5.20 10.52
C LEU A 25 1.05 4.80 11.98
N LYS A 26 2.13 4.61 12.72
CA LYS A 26 2.07 4.06 14.09
C LYS A 26 1.13 4.83 15.02
N PRO A 27 1.13 6.17 15.05
CA PRO A 27 0.17 6.89 15.89
C PRO A 27 -1.28 6.56 15.54
N LEU A 28 -1.61 6.40 14.27
CA LEU A 28 -2.97 6.05 13.83
C LEU A 28 -3.35 4.64 14.26
N VAL A 29 -2.40 3.70 14.16
CA VAL A 29 -2.61 2.32 14.61
C VAL A 29 -2.79 2.29 16.13
N ARG A 30 -1.96 3.05 16.85
CA ARG A 30 -2.03 3.13 18.31
C ARG A 30 -3.37 3.70 18.78
N ASN A 31 -3.88 4.70 18.07
CA ASN A 31 -5.17 5.32 18.35
C ASN A 31 -6.36 4.49 17.86
N ARG A 32 -6.10 3.37 17.19
CA ARG A 32 -7.11 2.45 16.65
C ARG A 32 -8.02 3.09 15.60
N THR A 33 -7.56 4.13 14.91
CA THR A 33 -8.30 4.71 13.79
C THR A 33 -8.13 3.89 12.52
N ILE A 34 -7.04 3.12 12.43
CA ILE A 34 -6.82 2.16 11.34
C ILE A 34 -6.17 0.90 11.89
N SER A 35 -6.31 -0.20 11.16
CA SER A 35 -5.48 -1.39 11.35
C SER A 35 -4.72 -1.64 10.05
N VAL A 36 -3.52 -2.19 10.13
CA VAL A 36 -2.63 -2.33 8.98
C VAL A 36 -2.20 -3.78 8.84
N TRP A 37 -2.25 -4.29 7.62
CA TRP A 37 -1.74 -5.61 7.28
C TRP A 37 -0.70 -5.50 6.18
N ASP A 38 0.40 -6.22 6.34
CA ASP A 38 1.40 -6.45 5.28
C ASP A 38 1.90 -7.89 5.43
N ASP A 39 2.68 -8.36 4.46
CA ASP A 39 3.07 -9.77 4.45
C ASP A 39 4.06 -10.17 5.54
N THR A 40 4.62 -9.20 6.28
CA THR A 40 5.46 -9.53 7.45
C THR A 40 4.63 -10.17 8.56
N THR A 41 3.30 -10.03 8.52
CA THR A 41 2.41 -10.65 9.50
C THR A 41 2.18 -12.13 9.22
N ILE A 42 2.58 -12.63 8.04
CA ILE A 42 2.41 -14.07 7.72
C ILE A 42 3.43 -14.88 8.52
N PRO A 43 2.98 -15.85 9.35
CA PRO A 43 3.91 -16.65 10.12
C PRO A 43 4.78 -17.53 9.22
N VAL A 44 5.98 -17.85 9.69
CA VAL A 44 6.86 -18.80 9.00
C VAL A 44 6.10 -20.11 8.78
N GLY A 45 6.08 -20.60 7.53
CA GLY A 45 5.32 -21.81 7.18
C GLY A 45 3.84 -21.58 6.98
N GLY A 46 3.35 -20.34 7.14
CA GLY A 46 1.95 -20.01 6.90
C GLY A 46 1.60 -20.06 5.42
N LYS A 47 0.31 -20.25 5.15
CA LYS A 47 -0.20 -20.32 3.78
C LYS A 47 -0.44 -18.90 3.26
N TRP A 48 0.51 -18.38 2.51
CA TRP A 48 0.51 -16.98 2.06
C TRP A 48 -0.77 -16.60 1.30
N LYS A 49 -1.27 -17.50 0.44
CA LYS A 49 -2.45 -17.20 -0.37
C LYS A 49 -3.68 -16.97 0.50
N GLU A 50 -3.90 -17.82 1.48
CA GLU A 50 -5.04 -17.69 2.41
C GLU A 50 -4.91 -16.42 3.25
N GLN A 51 -3.70 -16.09 3.68
CA GLN A 51 -3.44 -14.88 4.46
C GLN A 51 -3.73 -13.63 3.64
N ILE A 52 -3.27 -13.58 2.40
CA ILE A 52 -3.51 -12.44 1.51
C ILE A 52 -4.99 -12.30 1.20
N ASP A 53 -5.65 -13.40 0.83
CA ASP A 53 -7.08 -13.38 0.51
C ASP A 53 -7.92 -12.93 1.71
N GLY A 54 -7.58 -13.42 2.90
CA GLY A 54 -8.26 -13.03 4.13
C GLY A 54 -8.07 -11.57 4.48
N ALA A 55 -6.85 -11.05 4.30
CA ALA A 55 -6.56 -9.64 4.54
C ALA A 55 -7.30 -8.73 3.57
N LEU A 56 -7.36 -9.12 2.29
CA LEU A 56 -8.08 -8.33 1.28
C LEU A 56 -9.59 -8.35 1.53
N ALA A 57 -10.13 -9.43 2.06
CA ALA A 57 -11.56 -9.53 2.35
C ALA A 57 -12.04 -8.47 3.35
N VAL A 58 -11.16 -7.99 4.23
CA VAL A 58 -11.48 -6.98 5.24
C VAL A 58 -10.80 -5.63 4.97
N ALA A 59 -10.06 -5.50 3.88
CA ALA A 59 -9.37 -4.27 3.57
C ALA A 59 -10.32 -3.22 3.00
N LYS A 60 -10.21 -2.00 3.51
CA LYS A 60 -10.90 -0.82 2.97
C LYS A 60 -10.02 -0.09 1.98
N VAL A 61 -8.71 -0.09 2.24
CA VAL A 61 -7.72 0.63 1.44
C VAL A 61 -6.55 -0.30 1.16
N ALA A 62 -6.06 -0.30 -0.06
CA ALA A 62 -4.80 -0.95 -0.42
C ALA A 62 -3.79 0.14 -0.81
N VAL A 63 -2.61 0.07 -0.22
CA VAL A 63 -1.51 0.99 -0.50
C VAL A 63 -0.41 0.21 -1.21
N LEU A 64 -0.06 0.64 -2.41
CA LEU A 64 0.98 0.01 -3.22
C LEU A 64 2.24 0.86 -3.18
N LEU A 65 3.36 0.29 -2.75
CA LEU A 65 4.65 0.98 -2.77
C LEU A 65 5.31 0.73 -4.12
N VAL A 66 5.09 1.65 -5.07
CA VAL A 66 5.46 1.45 -6.47
C VAL A 66 6.89 1.89 -6.73
N SER A 67 7.68 0.99 -7.26
CA SER A 67 9.10 1.15 -7.54
C SER A 67 9.50 0.19 -8.65
N PRO A 68 10.73 0.30 -9.19
CA PRO A 68 11.21 -0.73 -10.11
C PRO A 68 11.17 -2.14 -9.49
N ASN A 69 11.49 -2.27 -8.21
CA ASN A 69 11.43 -3.56 -7.51
C ASN A 69 10.02 -4.11 -7.43
N PHE A 70 9.03 -3.24 -7.18
CA PHE A 70 7.62 -3.62 -7.14
C PHE A 70 7.17 -4.17 -8.49
N LEU A 71 7.49 -3.46 -9.56
CA LEU A 71 7.06 -3.86 -10.91
C LEU A 71 7.81 -5.10 -11.41
N GLU A 72 9.05 -5.32 -10.96
CA GLU A 72 9.83 -6.50 -11.34
C GLU A 72 9.31 -7.77 -10.65
N SER A 73 8.65 -7.64 -9.51
CA SER A 73 8.26 -8.80 -8.69
C SER A 73 7.20 -9.65 -9.39
N ASP A 74 7.57 -10.86 -9.78
CA ASP A 74 6.62 -11.82 -10.36
C ASP A 74 5.57 -12.23 -9.33
N PHE A 75 5.95 -12.35 -8.06
CA PHE A 75 5.02 -12.71 -7.00
C PHE A 75 3.90 -11.67 -6.89
N ILE A 76 4.26 -10.38 -6.85
CA ILE A 76 3.25 -9.31 -6.78
C ILE A 76 2.39 -9.30 -8.02
N ALA A 77 2.99 -9.38 -9.21
CA ALA A 77 2.28 -9.31 -10.47
C ALA A 77 1.29 -10.48 -10.64
N LYS A 78 1.61 -11.65 -10.11
CA LYS A 78 0.80 -12.86 -10.29
C LYS A 78 -0.14 -13.14 -9.12
N HIS A 79 0.25 -12.77 -7.91
CA HIS A 79 -0.45 -13.25 -6.71
C HIS A 79 -1.04 -12.16 -5.83
N GLU A 80 -0.55 -10.93 -5.88
CA GLU A 80 -1.09 -9.83 -5.07
C GLU A 80 -1.88 -8.84 -5.89
N LEU A 81 -1.31 -8.34 -6.97
CA LEU A 81 -1.96 -7.29 -7.75
C LEU A 81 -3.30 -7.71 -8.34
N PRO A 82 -3.45 -8.89 -8.99
CA PRO A 82 -4.74 -9.26 -9.54
C PRO A 82 -5.88 -9.28 -8.51
N PRO A 83 -5.74 -9.92 -7.34
CA PRO A 83 -6.84 -9.87 -6.35
C PRO A 83 -7.10 -8.47 -5.80
N ILE A 84 -6.07 -7.62 -5.70
CA ILE A 84 -6.26 -6.21 -5.28
C ILE A 84 -7.11 -5.48 -6.33
N LEU A 85 -6.80 -5.64 -7.61
CA LEU A 85 -7.55 -5.01 -8.70
C LEU A 85 -8.99 -5.52 -8.75
N ASP A 86 -9.19 -6.81 -8.55
CA ASP A 86 -10.54 -7.40 -8.51
C ASP A 86 -11.36 -6.84 -7.35
N ALA A 87 -10.76 -6.72 -6.19
CA ALA A 87 -11.45 -6.16 -5.02
C ALA A 87 -11.81 -4.68 -5.24
N ALA A 88 -10.96 -3.92 -5.92
CA ALA A 88 -11.27 -2.53 -6.27
C ALA A 88 -12.44 -2.44 -7.24
N ALA A 89 -12.52 -3.35 -8.22
CA ALA A 89 -13.57 -3.33 -9.22
C ALA A 89 -14.91 -3.81 -8.66
N GLN A 90 -14.91 -4.78 -7.75
CA GLN A 90 -16.12 -5.49 -7.34
C GLN A 90 -16.57 -5.18 -5.91
N ASP A 91 -15.64 -4.89 -5.02
CA ASP A 91 -15.92 -4.82 -3.58
C ASP A 91 -15.71 -3.43 -2.98
N GLY A 92 -15.37 -2.44 -3.79
CA GLY A 92 -15.20 -1.07 -3.31
C GLY A 92 -13.89 -0.80 -2.60
N LEU A 93 -12.90 -1.67 -2.75
CA LEU A 93 -11.56 -1.41 -2.22
C LEU A 93 -10.99 -0.15 -2.86
N ILE A 94 -10.44 0.74 -2.05
CA ILE A 94 -9.81 1.97 -2.52
C ILE A 94 -8.32 1.71 -2.66
N ILE A 95 -7.77 1.98 -3.85
CA ILE A 95 -6.33 1.81 -4.11
C ILE A 95 -5.66 3.18 -4.12
N PHE A 96 -4.61 3.33 -3.31
CA PHE A 96 -3.65 4.42 -3.42
C PHE A 96 -2.28 3.83 -3.73
N TRP A 97 -1.54 4.48 -4.62
CA TRP A 97 -0.16 4.06 -4.83
C TRP A 97 0.79 5.19 -4.48
N VAL A 98 1.89 4.79 -3.84
CA VAL A 98 2.95 5.69 -3.41
C VAL A 98 4.11 5.53 -4.40
N TYR A 99 4.48 6.63 -5.06
CA TYR A 99 5.56 6.61 -6.05
C TYR A 99 6.90 6.70 -5.35
N VAL A 100 7.44 5.54 -5.02
CA VAL A 100 8.67 5.44 -4.22
C VAL A 100 9.88 5.81 -5.06
N SER A 101 9.97 5.28 -6.29
CA SER A 101 11.10 5.47 -7.18
C SER A 101 10.63 5.40 -8.62
N SER A 102 11.28 6.16 -9.51
CA SER A 102 10.90 6.23 -10.92
C SER A 102 10.88 4.84 -11.55
N CYS A 103 9.82 4.54 -12.29
CA CYS A 103 9.62 3.24 -12.92
C CYS A 103 8.58 3.35 -14.04
N VAL A 104 8.42 2.26 -14.80
CA VAL A 104 7.49 2.25 -15.94
C VAL A 104 6.08 1.83 -15.52
N TYR A 105 5.52 2.46 -14.50
CA TYR A 105 4.18 2.14 -14.01
C TYR A 105 3.11 2.33 -15.10
N GLN A 106 3.37 3.16 -16.10
CA GLN A 106 2.44 3.41 -17.20
C GLN A 106 2.18 2.15 -18.03
N ALA A 107 3.07 1.15 -17.96
CA ALA A 107 2.89 -0.12 -18.62
C ALA A 107 1.96 -1.08 -17.85
N THR A 108 1.44 -0.64 -16.69
CA THR A 108 0.63 -1.47 -15.80
C THR A 108 -0.74 -0.84 -15.56
N GLU A 109 -1.65 -1.60 -14.94
CA GLU A 109 -2.95 -1.10 -14.54
C GLU A 109 -2.88 -0.04 -13.44
N ILE A 110 -1.74 0.09 -12.76
CA ILE A 110 -1.55 1.08 -11.69
C ILE A 110 -1.83 2.49 -12.18
N LYS A 111 -1.52 2.79 -13.44
CA LYS A 111 -1.79 4.11 -14.05
C LYS A 111 -3.25 4.55 -13.97
N ASN A 112 -4.17 3.60 -13.83
CA ASN A 112 -5.61 3.86 -13.78
C ASN A 112 -6.11 4.22 -12.38
N TYR A 113 -5.25 4.17 -11.38
CA TYR A 113 -5.62 4.42 -9.98
C TYR A 113 -4.97 5.68 -9.46
N GLN A 114 -5.53 6.20 -8.37
CA GLN A 114 -5.08 7.47 -7.82
C GLN A 114 -3.75 7.31 -7.08
N ALA A 115 -2.77 8.12 -7.46
CA ALA A 115 -1.54 8.24 -6.69
C ALA A 115 -1.82 8.97 -5.37
N ALA A 116 -1.09 8.61 -4.33
CA ALA A 116 -1.28 9.19 -3.01
C ALA A 116 -0.63 10.57 -2.85
N HIS A 117 0.22 10.96 -3.80
CA HIS A 117 0.94 12.24 -3.76
C HIS A 117 1.30 12.69 -5.17
N ASP A 118 1.94 13.85 -5.28
CA ASP A 118 2.40 14.40 -6.56
C ASP A 118 3.46 13.46 -7.18
N ILE A 119 3.13 12.87 -8.32
CA ILE A 119 4.01 11.90 -8.99
C ILE A 119 5.11 12.54 -9.83
N SER A 120 5.15 13.87 -9.94
CA SER A 120 6.28 14.53 -10.59
C SER A 120 7.57 14.36 -9.79
N LYS A 121 7.47 14.00 -8.51
CA LYS A 121 8.60 13.82 -7.60
C LYS A 121 8.49 12.53 -6.82
N PRO A 122 9.15 11.44 -7.29
CA PRO A 122 9.19 10.19 -6.50
C PRO A 122 9.82 10.45 -5.13
N LEU A 123 9.47 9.63 -4.15
CA LEU A 123 9.94 9.83 -2.77
C LEU A 123 11.45 9.83 -2.66
N ASP A 124 12.13 8.98 -3.44
CA ASP A 124 13.58 8.88 -3.38
C ASP A 124 14.32 10.10 -3.96
N SER A 125 13.59 10.96 -4.68
CA SER A 125 14.16 12.22 -5.20
C SER A 125 14.06 13.37 -4.19
N LEU A 126 13.37 13.18 -3.06
CA LEU A 126 13.10 14.23 -2.08
C LEU A 126 14.15 14.22 -0.98
N THR A 127 14.39 15.40 -0.38
CA THR A 127 15.17 15.49 0.87
C THR A 127 14.41 14.76 1.98
N PRO A 128 15.09 14.31 3.06
CA PRO A 128 14.40 13.65 4.16
C PRO A 128 13.25 14.47 4.74
N ALA A 129 13.42 15.79 4.89
CA ALA A 129 12.36 16.64 5.45
C ALA A 129 11.14 16.70 4.53
N LYS A 130 11.35 16.87 3.23
CA LYS A 130 10.26 16.91 2.25
C LYS A 130 9.58 15.54 2.13
N ARG A 131 10.36 14.47 2.17
CA ARG A 131 9.84 13.10 2.15
C ARG A 131 8.92 12.86 3.35
N ASN A 132 9.33 13.26 4.54
CA ASN A 132 8.51 13.11 5.73
C ASN A 132 7.20 13.87 5.61
N ALA A 133 7.22 15.08 5.05
CA ALA A 133 6.01 15.86 4.86
C ALA A 133 5.04 15.15 3.89
N VAL A 134 5.56 14.58 2.80
CA VAL A 134 4.73 13.82 1.85
C VAL A 134 4.16 12.58 2.50
N LEU A 135 4.98 11.81 3.23
CA LEU A 135 4.51 10.60 3.90
C LEU A 135 3.45 10.91 4.96
N ALA A 136 3.60 12.00 5.71
CA ALA A 136 2.59 12.41 6.67
C ALA A 136 1.25 12.73 5.98
N ALA A 137 1.30 13.42 4.84
CA ALA A 137 0.10 13.71 4.06
C ALA A 137 -0.53 12.44 3.50
N VAL A 138 0.27 11.49 3.03
CA VAL A 138 -0.20 10.18 2.56
C VAL A 138 -0.92 9.45 3.69
N CYS A 139 -0.36 9.45 4.89
CA CYS A 139 -0.99 8.79 6.04
C CYS A 139 -2.35 9.38 6.37
N ARG A 140 -2.51 10.71 6.27
CA ARG A 140 -3.81 11.34 6.49
C ARG A 140 -4.83 10.94 5.43
N LYS A 141 -4.40 10.80 4.18
CA LYS A 141 -5.29 10.32 3.10
C LYS A 141 -5.73 8.88 3.34
N ILE A 142 -4.80 8.04 3.80
CA ILE A 142 -5.10 6.65 4.14
C ILE A 142 -6.14 6.60 5.26
N GLU A 143 -5.93 7.36 6.31
CA GLU A 143 -6.87 7.41 7.44
C GLU A 143 -8.25 7.86 6.99
N ALA A 144 -8.32 8.93 6.21
CA ALA A 144 -9.60 9.47 5.74
C ALA A 144 -10.34 8.46 4.85
N ALA A 145 -9.61 7.73 4.00
CA ALA A 145 -10.22 6.71 3.15
C ALA A 145 -10.66 5.48 3.93
N ALA A 146 -9.92 5.10 4.98
CA ALA A 146 -10.28 3.97 5.83
C ALA A 146 -11.47 4.27 6.74
N ASN A 147 -11.66 5.54 7.10
CA ASN A 147 -12.72 5.98 8.00
C ASN A 147 -13.55 7.10 7.33
N PRO A 148 -14.28 6.81 6.26
CA PRO A 148 -15.11 7.82 5.61
C PRO A 148 -16.26 8.24 6.53
N GLN A 149 -16.53 9.52 6.59
CA GLN A 149 -17.63 10.05 7.37
C GLN A 149 -18.73 10.58 6.49
#